data_87c9868431ba9c17604fc82b64cb7082
#
_entry.id   87c9868431ba9c17604fc82b64cb7082
#
_cell.length_a   1.000
_cell.length_b   1.000
_cell.length_c   1.000
_cell.angle_alpha   90.00
_cell.angle_beta   90.00
_cell.angle_gamma   90.00
#
_symmetry.space_group_name_H-M   'P 1'
#
loop_
_entity.id
_entity.type
_entity.pdbx_description
1 polymer ?
#
loop_
_entity_poly.entity_id
_entity_poly.type
_entity_poly.pdbx_seq_one_letter_code
_entity_poly.pdbx_strand_id
1 'polypeptide(L)'
;TNITYMASAIRGIPAKISDKGHLVVRGEATISYADFEAINDTLEDADDRYANPRNLAAGTLALDKTNLDKVKERNVTFNAFTLVHTDEVIRSWGARMDYLEKLGFITVEREHTDAKNLPDAIARWTKKVDSGEMGIPVDGLVITYDDTDYAATGSVTGHHATRAGLA
;
A
#
# COMPACT_ATOMS: atom_id res chain seq x y z
N THR A 1 2.86 15.72 -7.25
CA THR A 1 2.33 15.66 -8.64
C THR A 1 0.92 15.10 -8.58
N ASN A 2 -0.02 15.69 -9.35
CA ASN A 2 -1.38 15.20 -9.47
C ASN A 2 -1.46 14.21 -10.64
N ILE A 3 -1.84 12.96 -10.35
CA ILE A 3 -2.00 11.87 -11.33
C ILE A 3 -3.45 11.33 -11.37
N THR A 4 -4.43 12.15 -11.04
CA THR A 4 -5.85 11.76 -11.00
C THR A 4 -6.31 11.05 -12.30
N TYR A 5 -5.76 11.44 -13.44
CA TYR A 5 -6.05 10.81 -14.73
C TYR A 5 -5.64 9.32 -14.80
N MET A 6 -4.74 8.86 -13.94
CA MET A 6 -4.31 7.46 -13.86
C MET A 6 -5.16 6.62 -12.91
N ALA A 7 -5.98 7.22 -12.06
CA ALA A 7 -6.70 6.51 -11.00
C ALA A 7 -7.51 5.31 -11.52
N SER A 8 -8.11 5.43 -12.71
CA SER A 8 -8.87 4.33 -13.34
C SER A 8 -8.01 3.22 -13.94
N ALA A 9 -6.71 3.45 -14.08
CA ALA A 9 -5.75 2.48 -14.60
C ALA A 9 -4.99 1.75 -13.49
N ILE A 10 -5.07 2.24 -12.25
CA ILE A 10 -4.40 1.68 -11.07
C ILE A 10 -5.37 0.74 -10.35
N ARG A 11 -4.95 -0.50 -10.13
CA ARG A 11 -5.71 -1.50 -9.36
C ARG A 11 -5.79 -1.09 -7.89
N GLY A 12 -6.84 -1.49 -7.19
CA GLY A 12 -7.00 -1.21 -5.76
C GLY A 12 -7.54 0.19 -5.44
N ILE A 13 -7.83 1.01 -6.46
CA ILE A 13 -8.57 2.27 -6.31
C ILE A 13 -9.97 2.05 -6.89
N PRO A 14 -11.03 2.05 -6.07
CA PRO A 14 -12.39 1.85 -6.56
C PRO A 14 -12.85 3.03 -7.42
N ALA A 15 -13.49 2.75 -8.57
CA ALA A 15 -14.02 3.79 -9.45
C ALA A 15 -15.22 4.54 -8.84
N LYS A 16 -15.91 3.91 -7.88
CA LYS A 16 -17.04 4.46 -7.13
C LYS A 16 -17.00 3.94 -5.70
N ILE A 17 -17.29 4.79 -4.75
CA ILE A 17 -17.44 4.45 -3.34
C ILE A 17 -18.83 4.85 -2.84
N SER A 18 -19.32 4.16 -1.81
CA SER A 18 -20.61 4.49 -1.17
C SER A 18 -20.51 5.68 -0.21
N ASP A 19 -19.30 5.95 0.30
CA ASP A 19 -19.05 7.12 1.14
C ASP A 19 -19.32 8.42 0.36
N LYS A 20 -20.00 9.36 0.99
CA LYS A 20 -20.35 10.68 0.42
C LYS A 20 -19.57 11.83 1.06
N GLY A 21 -18.81 11.52 2.11
CA GLY A 21 -18.00 12.47 2.85
C GLY A 21 -16.64 12.74 2.23
N HIS A 22 -15.81 13.45 2.97
CA HIS A 22 -14.43 13.67 2.59
C HIS A 22 -13.56 12.49 3.04
N LEU A 23 -12.95 11.80 2.10
CA LEU A 23 -12.10 10.65 2.34
C LEU A 23 -10.67 10.92 1.87
N VAL A 24 -9.68 10.71 2.75
CA VAL A 24 -8.26 10.77 2.40
C VAL A 24 -7.59 9.47 2.78
N VAL A 25 -7.09 8.76 1.78
CA VAL A 25 -6.42 7.47 1.93
C VAL A 25 -4.96 7.59 1.53
N ARG A 26 -4.07 7.04 2.33
CA ARG A 26 -2.65 6.91 1.99
C ARG A 26 -2.31 5.46 1.74
N GLY A 27 -1.48 5.22 0.74
CA GLY A 27 -1.04 3.89 0.34
C GLY A 27 0.23 3.96 -0.50
N GLU A 28 0.67 2.82 -0.96
CA GLU A 28 1.80 2.67 -1.86
C GLU A 28 1.35 1.98 -3.15
N ALA A 29 1.86 2.47 -4.27
CA ALA A 29 1.66 1.84 -5.57
C ALA A 29 2.81 0.89 -5.85
N THR A 30 2.49 -0.38 -6.07
CA THR A 30 3.46 -1.46 -6.29
C THR A 30 3.19 -2.20 -7.58
N ILE A 31 4.20 -2.92 -8.09
CA ILE A 31 4.07 -3.96 -9.11
C ILE A 31 4.55 -5.26 -8.47
N SER A 32 3.82 -6.35 -8.64
CA SER A 32 4.20 -7.66 -8.10
C SER A 32 5.48 -8.18 -8.76
N TYR A 33 6.21 -9.06 -8.07
CA TYR A 33 7.37 -9.72 -8.67
C TYR A 33 6.99 -10.51 -9.92
N ALA A 34 5.84 -11.19 -9.91
CA ALA A 34 5.35 -11.94 -11.05
C ALA A 34 5.05 -11.04 -12.27
N ASP A 35 4.38 -9.90 -12.07
CA ASP A 35 4.14 -8.94 -13.14
C ASP A 35 5.45 -8.29 -13.64
N PHE A 36 6.37 -8.00 -12.72
CA PHE A 36 7.69 -7.46 -13.04
C PHE A 36 8.51 -8.42 -13.91
N GLU A 37 8.56 -9.70 -13.55
CA GLU A 37 9.25 -10.73 -14.34
C GLU A 37 8.61 -10.90 -15.70
N ALA A 38 7.27 -11.00 -15.76
CA ALA A 38 6.54 -11.10 -17.01
C ALA A 38 6.81 -9.91 -17.95
N ILE A 39 6.91 -8.69 -17.43
CA ILE A 39 7.23 -7.50 -18.23
C ILE A 39 8.68 -7.58 -18.74
N ASN A 40 9.64 -7.92 -17.88
CA ASN A 40 11.04 -8.05 -18.29
C ASN A 40 11.26 -9.15 -19.33
N ASP A 41 10.49 -10.23 -19.27
CA ASP A 41 10.59 -11.33 -20.24
C ASP A 41 10.09 -10.94 -21.65
N THR A 42 9.31 -9.87 -21.77
CA THR A 42 8.91 -9.31 -23.07
C THR A 42 9.97 -8.43 -23.72
N LEU A 43 11.04 -8.07 -22.99
CA LEU A 43 12.11 -7.21 -23.48
C LEU A 43 13.24 -8.06 -24.08
N GLU A 44 13.49 -7.88 -25.38
CA GLU A 44 14.49 -8.65 -26.13
C GLU A 44 15.93 -8.29 -25.69
N ASP A 45 16.18 -6.99 -25.44
CA ASP A 45 17.49 -6.52 -25.03
C ASP A 45 17.63 -6.53 -23.49
N ALA A 46 18.72 -7.10 -23.01
CA ALA A 46 19.02 -7.15 -21.57
C ALA A 46 19.24 -5.76 -20.97
N ASP A 47 19.73 -4.81 -21.78
CA ASP A 47 19.98 -3.43 -21.35
C ASP A 47 18.68 -2.61 -21.17
N ASP A 48 17.59 -3.06 -21.79
CA ASP A 48 16.26 -2.45 -21.64
C ASP A 48 15.49 -2.96 -20.42
N ARG A 49 15.98 -4.00 -19.75
CA ARG A 49 15.30 -4.60 -18.58
C ARG A 49 15.29 -3.68 -17.37
N TYR A 50 14.16 -3.67 -16.71
CA TYR A 50 14.00 -2.93 -15.46
C TYR A 50 14.79 -3.56 -14.32
N ALA A 51 15.43 -2.73 -13.49
CA ALA A 51 16.29 -3.21 -12.41
C ALA A 51 15.53 -3.79 -11.21
N ASN A 52 14.35 -3.24 -10.90
CA ASN A 52 13.51 -3.72 -9.80
C ASN A 52 12.06 -3.23 -9.96
N PRO A 53 11.09 -3.92 -9.32
CA PRO A 53 9.66 -3.58 -9.45
C PRO A 53 9.30 -2.20 -8.89
N ARG A 54 10.03 -1.68 -7.89
CA ARG A 54 9.79 -0.34 -7.32
C ARG A 54 10.12 0.75 -8.34
N ASN A 55 11.25 0.65 -9.03
CA ASN A 55 11.64 1.60 -10.07
C ASN A 55 10.67 1.53 -11.25
N LEU A 56 10.21 0.34 -11.62
CA LEU A 56 9.19 0.17 -12.66
C LEU A 56 7.87 0.83 -12.27
N ALA A 57 7.39 0.65 -11.03
CA ALA A 57 6.18 1.30 -10.52
C ALA A 57 6.31 2.82 -10.55
N ALA A 58 7.41 3.37 -10.00
CA ALA A 58 7.67 4.81 -9.99
C ALA A 58 7.73 5.40 -11.41
N GLY A 59 8.44 4.75 -12.32
CA GLY A 59 8.52 5.15 -13.73
C GLY A 59 7.17 5.07 -14.44
N THR A 60 6.34 4.08 -14.09
CA THR A 60 5.00 3.94 -14.64
C THR A 60 4.08 5.08 -14.20
N LEU A 61 4.14 5.48 -12.93
CA LEU A 61 3.37 6.61 -12.40
C LEU A 61 3.85 7.99 -12.93
N ALA A 62 5.03 8.04 -13.54
CA ALA A 62 5.54 9.25 -14.20
C ALA A 62 5.09 9.40 -15.67
N LEU A 63 4.39 8.39 -16.22
CA LEU A 63 3.88 8.44 -17.59
C LEU A 63 2.76 9.49 -17.72
N ASP A 64 2.58 9.99 -18.94
CA ASP A 64 1.52 10.95 -19.25
C ASP A 64 0.18 10.28 -19.59
N LYS A 65 -0.82 11.11 -19.90
CA LYS A 65 -2.19 10.66 -20.19
C LYS A 65 -2.29 9.76 -21.41
N THR A 66 -1.35 9.80 -22.35
CA THR A 66 -1.38 9.00 -23.57
C THR A 66 -0.96 7.55 -23.34
N ASN A 67 -0.41 7.25 -22.17
CA ASN A 67 0.14 5.95 -21.80
C ASN A 67 -0.73 5.15 -20.79
N LEU A 68 -2.03 5.46 -20.67
CA LEU A 68 -2.91 4.78 -19.70
C LEU A 68 -3.02 3.27 -19.92
N ASP A 69 -2.97 2.81 -21.17
CA ASP A 69 -3.00 1.37 -21.46
C ASP A 69 -1.73 0.69 -20.94
N LYS A 70 -0.57 1.33 -21.07
CA LYS A 70 0.68 0.84 -20.51
C LYS A 70 0.65 0.75 -18.96
N VAL A 71 -0.02 1.71 -18.29
CA VAL A 71 -0.25 1.65 -16.84
C VAL A 71 -1.10 0.44 -16.45
N LYS A 72 -2.16 0.15 -17.22
CA LYS A 72 -3.01 -1.04 -17.01
C LYS A 72 -2.26 -2.33 -17.24
N GLU A 73 -1.51 -2.44 -18.35
CA GLU A 73 -0.73 -3.63 -18.71
C GLU A 73 0.32 -3.98 -17.63
N ARG A 74 0.90 -2.98 -16.98
CA ARG A 74 1.88 -3.15 -15.91
C ARG A 74 1.28 -3.53 -14.56
N ASN A 75 -0.05 -3.64 -14.45
CA ASN A 75 -0.76 -4.08 -13.25
C ASN A 75 -0.37 -3.31 -11.97
N VAL A 76 -0.12 -1.99 -12.07
CA VAL A 76 0.16 -1.17 -10.90
C VAL A 76 -0.99 -1.27 -9.92
N THR A 77 -0.69 -1.63 -8.67
CA THR A 77 -1.66 -1.83 -7.60
C THR A 77 -1.41 -0.86 -6.46
N PHE A 78 -2.44 -0.12 -6.07
CA PHE A 78 -2.43 0.74 -4.88
C PHE A 78 -2.82 -0.08 -3.66
N ASN A 79 -1.94 -0.16 -2.68
CA ASN A 79 -2.15 -0.84 -1.42
C ASN A 79 -2.31 0.20 -0.31
N ALA A 80 -3.53 0.38 0.17
CA ALA A 80 -3.83 1.34 1.22
C ALA A 80 -3.30 0.86 2.59
N PHE A 81 -2.65 1.74 3.34
CA PHE A 81 -2.16 1.44 4.68
C PHE A 81 -2.58 2.47 5.74
N THR A 82 -3.20 3.59 5.35
CA THR A 82 -3.69 4.58 6.31
C THR A 82 -4.94 5.26 5.78
N LEU A 83 -6.02 5.23 6.56
CA LEU A 83 -7.16 6.13 6.43
C LEU A 83 -6.81 7.43 7.17
N VAL A 84 -6.38 8.45 6.41
CA VAL A 84 -5.90 9.72 6.96
C VAL A 84 -7.05 10.58 7.46
N HIS A 85 -8.15 10.62 6.69
CA HIS A 85 -9.34 11.37 7.02
C HIS A 85 -10.60 10.64 6.55
N THR A 86 -11.63 10.72 7.35
CA THR A 86 -13.02 10.33 7.04
C THR A 86 -13.95 11.13 7.94
N ASP A 87 -15.16 11.37 7.48
CA ASP A 87 -16.23 11.96 8.30
C ASP A 87 -16.84 10.92 9.28
N GLU A 88 -16.51 9.65 9.13
CA GLU A 88 -16.90 8.56 10.03
C GLU A 88 -16.03 8.49 11.30
N VAL A 89 -16.64 8.17 12.43
CA VAL A 89 -15.90 8.01 13.69
C VAL A 89 -15.42 6.57 13.84
N ILE A 90 -14.19 6.31 13.41
CA ILE A 90 -13.54 4.98 13.48
C ILE A 90 -12.25 5.11 14.28
N ARG A 91 -12.20 4.55 15.50
CA ARG A 91 -11.08 4.69 16.44
C ARG A 91 -10.09 3.53 16.44
N SER A 92 -10.37 2.45 15.74
CA SER A 92 -9.47 1.31 15.55
C SER A 92 -8.82 1.39 14.17
N TRP A 93 -7.50 1.23 14.12
CA TRP A 93 -6.77 1.18 12.85
C TRP A 93 -7.22 -0.02 12.00
N GLY A 94 -7.40 -1.19 12.63
CA GLY A 94 -7.93 -2.37 11.96
C GLY A 94 -9.31 -2.11 11.36
N ALA A 95 -10.23 -1.51 12.13
CA ALA A 95 -11.56 -1.15 11.64
C ALA A 95 -11.51 -0.10 10.50
N ARG A 96 -10.53 0.81 10.49
CA ARG A 96 -10.30 1.72 9.35
C ARG A 96 -9.90 0.97 8.10
N MET A 97 -9.06 -0.05 8.21
CA MET A 97 -8.69 -0.90 7.06
C MET A 97 -9.88 -1.72 6.57
N ASP A 98 -10.67 -2.32 7.47
CA ASP A 98 -11.91 -3.03 7.11
C ASP A 98 -12.91 -2.11 6.39
N TYR A 99 -13.01 -0.86 6.83
CA TYR A 99 -13.83 0.16 6.18
C TYR A 99 -13.34 0.45 4.74
N LEU A 100 -12.04 0.61 4.54
CA LEU A 100 -11.47 0.80 3.21
C LEU A 100 -11.73 -0.41 2.29
N GLU A 101 -11.59 -1.64 2.80
CA GLU A 101 -11.91 -2.86 2.04
C GLU A 101 -13.38 -2.91 1.65
N LYS A 102 -14.28 -2.53 2.56
CA LYS A 102 -15.72 -2.44 2.29
C LYS A 102 -16.03 -1.40 1.21
N LEU A 103 -15.24 -0.33 1.10
CA LEU A 103 -15.34 0.66 0.04
C LEU A 103 -14.72 0.19 -1.28
N GLY A 104 -14.00 -0.93 -1.29
CA GLY A 104 -13.39 -1.54 -2.48
C GLY A 104 -11.91 -1.22 -2.69
N PHE A 105 -11.22 -0.62 -1.70
CA PHE A 105 -9.77 -0.47 -1.74
C PHE A 105 -9.06 -1.80 -1.47
N ILE A 106 -7.89 -1.99 -2.06
CA ILE A 106 -6.96 -3.02 -1.62
C ILE A 106 -6.15 -2.43 -0.47
N THR A 107 -6.07 -3.15 0.65
CA THR A 107 -5.30 -2.75 1.82
C THR A 107 -4.07 -3.64 2.01
N VAL A 108 -3.10 -3.16 2.80
CA VAL A 108 -1.97 -3.98 3.21
C VAL A 108 -2.41 -5.16 4.07
N GLU A 109 -1.71 -6.28 3.95
CA GLU A 109 -1.90 -7.40 4.88
C GLU A 109 -1.58 -6.97 6.31
N ARG A 110 -2.34 -7.49 7.26
CA ARG A 110 -2.25 -7.11 8.67
C ARG A 110 -2.59 -8.26 9.60
N GLU A 111 -2.11 -8.17 10.80
CA GLU A 111 -2.44 -9.06 11.91
C GLU A 111 -2.67 -8.22 13.16
N HIS A 112 -3.73 -8.52 13.93
CA HIS A 112 -3.95 -7.94 15.25
C HIS A 112 -3.29 -8.85 16.28
N THR A 113 -2.46 -8.27 17.16
CA THR A 113 -1.76 -9.01 18.20
C THR A 113 -1.68 -8.16 19.49
N ASP A 114 -1.24 -8.76 20.57
CA ASP A 114 -0.97 -8.09 21.84
C ASP A 114 0.52 -8.12 22.18
N ALA A 115 0.91 -7.40 23.23
CA ALA A 115 2.30 -7.29 23.65
C ALA A 115 2.94 -8.66 23.99
N LYS A 116 2.15 -9.64 24.47
CA LYS A 116 2.64 -10.97 24.84
C LYS A 116 2.97 -11.80 23.59
N ASN A 117 2.13 -11.71 22.57
CA ASN A 117 2.22 -12.51 21.35
C ASN A 117 2.98 -11.78 20.23
N LEU A 118 3.38 -10.52 20.44
CA LEU A 118 4.08 -9.72 19.43
C LEU A 118 5.38 -10.34 18.93
N PRO A 119 6.26 -10.94 19.78
CA PRO A 119 7.49 -11.59 19.27
C PRO A 119 7.19 -12.72 18.28
N ASP A 120 6.18 -13.54 18.55
CA ASP A 120 5.79 -14.64 17.69
C ASP A 120 5.16 -14.12 16.38
N ALA A 121 4.38 -13.04 16.43
CA ALA A 121 3.85 -12.38 15.26
C ALA A 121 4.99 -11.85 14.37
N ILE A 122 5.97 -11.17 14.94
CA ILE A 122 7.15 -10.68 14.21
C ILE A 122 7.88 -11.84 13.52
N ALA A 123 8.12 -12.94 14.24
CA ALA A 123 8.81 -14.11 13.67
C ALA A 123 8.03 -14.72 12.48
N ARG A 124 6.70 -14.82 12.57
CA ARG A 124 5.87 -15.31 11.46
C ARG A 124 5.96 -14.39 10.24
N TRP A 125 5.85 -13.09 10.44
CA TRP A 125 5.92 -12.12 9.36
C TRP A 125 7.30 -12.05 8.71
N THR A 126 8.37 -12.11 9.52
CA THR A 126 9.74 -12.19 8.99
C THR A 126 9.89 -13.41 8.08
N LYS A 127 9.44 -14.58 8.53
CA LYS A 127 9.47 -15.79 7.71
C LYS A 127 8.68 -15.65 6.41
N LYS A 128 7.49 -15.03 6.47
CA LYS A 128 6.64 -14.80 5.30
C LYS A 128 7.31 -13.88 4.27
N VAL A 129 7.98 -12.83 4.73
CA VAL A 129 8.74 -11.91 3.87
C VAL A 129 9.94 -12.62 3.26
N ASP A 130 10.74 -13.33 4.07
CA ASP A 130 11.94 -14.03 3.63
C ASP A 130 11.64 -15.17 2.64
N SER A 131 10.46 -15.79 2.74
CA SER A 131 10.02 -16.83 1.80
C SER A 131 9.51 -16.28 0.45
N GLY A 132 9.33 -14.98 0.33
CA GLY A 132 8.76 -14.36 -0.87
C GLY A 132 7.24 -14.50 -1.02
N GLU A 133 6.54 -15.05 -0.01
CA GLU A 133 5.09 -15.23 -0.04
C GLU A 133 4.30 -13.93 -0.24
N MET A 134 4.89 -12.77 0.11
CA MET A 134 4.25 -11.48 -0.08
C MET A 134 3.99 -11.15 -1.55
N GLY A 135 4.81 -11.67 -2.46
CA GLY A 135 4.68 -11.47 -3.91
C GLY A 135 4.88 -10.03 -4.39
N ILE A 136 5.11 -9.09 -3.47
CA ILE A 136 5.37 -7.67 -3.73
C ILE A 136 6.63 -7.22 -2.98
N PRO A 137 7.30 -6.15 -3.41
CA PRO A 137 8.41 -5.56 -2.67
C PRO A 137 7.96 -5.10 -1.27
N VAL A 138 8.64 -5.57 -0.23
CA VAL A 138 8.40 -5.21 1.17
C VAL A 138 9.70 -4.77 1.80
N ASP A 139 9.70 -3.60 2.46
CA ASP A 139 10.90 -3.04 3.10
C ASP A 139 10.98 -3.42 4.59
N GLY A 140 9.86 -3.82 5.18
CA GLY A 140 9.80 -4.16 6.59
C GLY A 140 8.38 -4.29 7.12
N LEU A 141 8.32 -4.55 8.42
CA LEU A 141 7.09 -4.68 9.19
C LEU A 141 6.84 -3.39 9.96
N VAL A 142 5.63 -2.88 9.90
CA VAL A 142 5.21 -1.72 10.70
C VAL A 142 4.30 -2.21 11.83
N ILE A 143 4.68 -1.88 13.07
CA ILE A 143 3.90 -2.16 14.28
C ILE A 143 3.24 -0.85 14.70
N THR A 144 1.91 -0.84 14.80
CA THR A 144 1.15 0.34 15.23
C THR A 144 0.14 -0.02 16.31
N TYR A 145 -0.25 0.97 17.12
CA TYR A 145 -1.38 0.80 18.03
C TYR A 145 -2.68 0.76 17.23
N ASP A 146 -3.59 -0.13 17.62
CA ASP A 146 -4.92 -0.20 17.02
C ASP A 146 -5.80 1.00 17.43
N ASP A 147 -5.66 1.49 18.68
CA ASP A 147 -6.32 2.72 19.14
C ASP A 147 -5.69 3.94 18.45
N THR A 148 -6.43 4.53 17.50
CA THR A 148 -5.95 5.66 16.70
C THR A 148 -5.84 6.95 17.52
N ASP A 149 -6.65 7.13 18.55
CA ASP A 149 -6.57 8.30 19.44
C ASP A 149 -5.30 8.22 20.28
N TYR A 150 -4.97 7.03 20.80
CA TYR A 150 -3.72 6.79 21.52
C TYR A 150 -2.50 6.92 20.59
N ALA A 151 -2.56 6.36 19.39
CA ALA A 151 -1.50 6.46 18.39
C ALA A 151 -1.21 7.92 18.00
N ALA A 152 -2.22 8.79 18.00
CA ALA A 152 -2.07 10.22 17.71
C ALA A 152 -1.47 11.02 18.87
N THR A 153 -1.33 10.44 20.07
CA THR A 153 -0.69 11.12 21.22
C THR A 153 0.84 11.09 21.10
N GLY A 154 1.53 12.07 21.66
CA GLY A 154 2.99 12.17 21.65
C GLY A 154 3.51 13.28 20.73
N SER A 155 4.83 13.37 20.60
CA SER A 155 5.44 14.37 19.72
C SER A 155 5.19 14.02 18.26
N VAL A 156 4.69 14.96 17.49
CA VAL A 156 4.60 14.85 16.04
C VAL A 156 5.91 15.32 15.44
N THR A 157 6.71 14.42 14.91
CA THR A 157 7.79 14.78 13.99
C THR A 157 7.19 14.91 12.59
N GLY A 158 7.72 15.78 11.73
CA GLY A 158 7.10 16.24 10.47
C GLY A 158 6.48 15.19 9.52
N HIS A 159 6.60 13.89 9.84
CA HIS A 159 6.04 12.79 9.05
C HIS A 159 5.23 11.77 9.86
N HIS A 160 5.45 11.62 11.18
CA HIS A 160 4.79 10.62 12.01
C HIS A 160 4.53 11.14 13.42
N ALA A 161 3.37 10.79 14.00
CA ALA A 161 3.19 10.82 15.43
C ALA A 161 4.09 9.74 16.07
N THR A 162 4.80 10.04 17.15
CA THR A 162 5.79 9.15 17.78
C THR A 162 5.25 7.82 18.28
N ARG A 163 3.93 7.63 18.30
CA ARG A 163 3.26 6.38 18.69
C ARG A 163 2.46 5.75 17.54
N ALA A 164 2.50 6.34 16.34
CA ALA A 164 1.70 5.85 15.22
C ALA A 164 2.27 4.61 14.54
N GLY A 165 3.53 4.31 14.72
CA GLY A 165 4.14 3.09 14.22
C GLY A 165 5.63 3.01 14.52
N LEU A 166 6.10 1.78 14.63
CA LEU A 166 7.51 1.41 14.74
C LEU A 166 7.84 0.48 13.59
N ALA A 167 8.82 0.83 12.80
CA ALA A 167 9.36 -0.02 11.75
C ALA A 167 10.58 -0.79 12.26
#